data_81d128d888579e3532a0f7e60401e3a8
#
_entry.id   81d128d888579e3532a0f7e60401e3a8
#
_cell.length_a   1.000
_cell.length_b   1.000
_cell.length_c   1.000
_cell.angle_alpha   90.00
_cell.angle_beta   90.00
_cell.angle_gamma   90.00
#
_symmetry.space_group_name_H-M   'P 1'
#
loop_
_entity.id
_entity.type
_entity.pdbx_description
1 polymer ?
#
loop_
_entity_poly.entity_id
_entity_poly.type
_entity_poly.pdbx_seq_one_letter_code
_entity_poly.pdbx_strand_id
1 'polypeptide(L)'
;MWIRLLLLPVKVEGREHLQKNQSYVFVANHQGSFDIFLIYGFLGRNFKWMMKKALRKVPLVGIACQYAHHIFVDKSGPSKIRASYDKAREELQEGMSLVVFPEGARTFTGHMGVFRRGAFMLADELQLPVCPLTINGSFDVKPRMKDMYWIFWHPLRLTIHEPIQPIGKGAENIKNQMTKSYDAIMSGLVPEYQGFVENPDQ
;
A
#
# COMPACT_ATOMS: atom_id res chain seq x y z
N MET A 1 4.77 -2.75 -16.50
CA MET A 1 5.01 -3.58 -17.69
C MET A 1 3.79 -4.41 -18.06
N TRP A 2 3.28 -5.30 -17.20
CA TRP A 2 2.10 -6.16 -17.49
C TRP A 2 0.83 -5.39 -17.86
N ILE A 3 0.49 -4.31 -17.15
CA ILE A 3 -0.71 -3.49 -17.43
C ILE A 3 -0.68 -2.93 -18.86
N ARG A 4 0.50 -2.45 -19.31
CA ARG A 4 0.66 -1.94 -20.68
C ARG A 4 0.60 -3.05 -21.72
N LEU A 5 1.13 -4.24 -21.42
CA LEU A 5 1.07 -5.41 -22.29
C LEU A 5 -0.37 -5.90 -22.51
N LEU A 6 -1.18 -5.82 -21.45
CA LEU A 6 -2.60 -6.21 -21.49
C LEU A 6 -3.52 -5.09 -22.00
N LEU A 7 -2.96 -3.95 -22.41
CA LEU A 7 -3.69 -2.77 -22.90
C LEU A 7 -4.79 -2.29 -21.94
N LEU A 8 -4.57 -2.47 -20.62
CA LEU A 8 -5.53 -1.99 -19.62
C LEU A 8 -5.43 -0.46 -19.51
N PRO A 9 -6.54 0.29 -19.68
CA PRO A 9 -6.56 1.72 -19.49
C PRO A 9 -6.21 2.08 -18.04
N VAL A 10 -5.33 3.07 -17.87
CA VAL A 10 -4.93 3.54 -16.54
C VAL A 10 -5.13 5.03 -16.44
N LYS A 11 -5.89 5.47 -15.44
CA LYS A 11 -6.03 6.87 -15.05
C LYS A 11 -5.30 7.09 -13.71
N VAL A 12 -4.49 8.15 -13.65
CA VAL A 12 -3.81 8.56 -12.40
C VAL A 12 -4.16 10.00 -12.11
N GLU A 13 -4.58 10.28 -10.88
CA GLU A 13 -5.01 11.59 -10.40
C GLU A 13 -4.25 11.94 -9.10
N GLY A 14 -4.05 13.24 -8.84
CA GLY A 14 -3.49 13.73 -7.57
C GLY A 14 -1.97 13.71 -7.48
N ARG A 15 -1.23 13.58 -8.59
CA ARG A 15 0.25 13.65 -8.55
C ARG A 15 0.78 14.99 -8.08
N GLU A 16 0.03 16.05 -8.30
CA GLU A 16 0.30 17.41 -7.87
C GLU A 16 0.39 17.58 -6.35
N HIS A 17 -0.20 16.67 -5.58
CA HIS A 17 -0.12 16.65 -4.12
C HIS A 17 1.28 16.26 -3.61
N LEU A 18 2.11 15.65 -4.46
CA LEU A 18 3.40 15.11 -4.06
C LEU A 18 4.54 16.11 -4.28
N GLN A 19 5.17 16.55 -3.21
CA GLN A 19 6.34 17.43 -3.27
C GLN A 19 7.57 16.66 -3.76
N LYS A 20 8.40 17.35 -4.57
CA LYS A 20 9.66 16.79 -5.05
C LYS A 20 10.62 16.53 -3.88
N ASN A 21 11.31 15.40 -3.91
CA ASN A 21 12.29 14.98 -2.89
C ASN A 21 11.72 14.73 -1.49
N GLN A 22 10.39 14.78 -1.29
CA GLN A 22 9.75 14.41 -0.03
C GLN A 22 9.54 12.88 0.01
N SER A 23 9.93 12.26 1.11
CA SER A 23 9.59 10.87 1.43
C SER A 23 8.20 10.76 2.03
N TYR A 24 7.47 9.72 1.67
CA TYR A 24 6.10 9.44 2.13
C TYR A 24 5.97 8.00 2.59
N VAL A 25 5.06 7.76 3.52
CA VAL A 25 4.49 6.44 3.74
C VAL A 25 3.17 6.37 2.96
N PHE A 26 3.19 5.78 1.79
CA PHE A 26 1.99 5.53 1.00
C PHE A 26 1.22 4.36 1.57
N VAL A 27 -0.07 4.56 1.80
CA VAL A 27 -0.99 3.50 2.25
C VAL A 27 -2.12 3.34 1.23
N ALA A 28 -2.41 2.12 0.82
CA ALA A 28 -3.39 1.83 -0.22
C ALA A 28 -4.36 0.71 0.20
N ASN A 29 -5.58 0.72 -0.33
CA ASN A 29 -6.45 -0.45 -0.29
C ASN A 29 -5.88 -1.60 -1.13
N HIS A 30 -6.21 -2.85 -0.79
CA HIS A 30 -5.64 -4.02 -1.44
C HIS A 30 -6.72 -4.95 -2.00
N GLN A 31 -7.16 -4.65 -3.22
CA GLN A 31 -8.25 -5.36 -3.90
C GLN A 31 -7.78 -6.56 -4.74
N GLY A 32 -6.67 -6.42 -5.44
CA GLY A 32 -6.24 -7.41 -6.41
C GLY A 32 -4.73 -7.54 -6.56
N SER A 33 -4.28 -8.51 -7.35
CA SER A 33 -2.85 -8.66 -7.67
C SER A 33 -2.34 -7.56 -8.59
N PHE A 34 -3.21 -6.87 -9.31
CA PHE A 34 -2.85 -5.75 -10.19
C PHE A 34 -2.53 -4.45 -9.44
N ASP A 35 -2.88 -4.34 -8.16
CA ASP A 35 -2.48 -3.21 -7.30
C ASP A 35 -0.97 -2.98 -7.32
N ILE A 36 -0.20 -4.07 -7.23
CA ILE A 36 1.27 -4.02 -7.23
C ILE A 36 1.80 -3.46 -8.54
N PHE A 37 1.28 -3.95 -9.68
CA PHE A 37 1.70 -3.50 -11.00
C PHE A 37 1.27 -2.06 -11.29
N LEU A 38 0.09 -1.66 -10.78
CA LEU A 38 -0.42 -0.30 -10.91
C LEU A 38 0.48 0.69 -10.17
N ILE A 39 0.82 0.40 -8.92
CA ILE A 39 1.72 1.25 -8.12
C ILE A 39 3.12 1.29 -8.74
N TYR A 40 3.72 0.16 -9.09
CA TYR A 40 5.05 0.14 -9.72
C TYR A 40 5.11 0.91 -11.04
N GLY A 41 4.09 0.78 -11.86
CA GLY A 41 4.09 1.36 -13.19
C GLY A 41 3.67 2.82 -13.25
N PHE A 42 2.90 3.29 -12.27
CA PHE A 42 2.15 4.54 -12.43
C PHE A 42 2.20 5.51 -11.24
N LEU A 43 2.71 5.13 -10.06
CA LEU A 43 2.87 6.06 -8.94
C LEU A 43 3.85 7.20 -9.28
N GLY A 44 4.91 6.89 -10.06
CA GLY A 44 5.89 7.91 -10.48
C GLY A 44 6.82 8.37 -9.36
N ARG A 45 7.07 7.51 -8.36
CA ARG A 45 7.96 7.78 -7.22
C ARG A 45 8.87 6.58 -6.96
N ASN A 46 10.04 6.85 -6.40
CA ASN A 46 10.92 5.81 -5.88
C ASN A 46 10.40 5.35 -4.52
N PHE A 47 10.24 4.05 -4.35
CA PHE A 47 9.73 3.49 -3.10
C PHE A 47 10.22 2.08 -2.82
N LYS A 48 10.14 1.69 -1.55
CA LYS A 48 10.29 0.33 -1.06
C LYS A 48 8.93 -0.22 -0.63
N TRP A 49 8.69 -1.50 -0.83
CA TRP A 49 7.53 -2.17 -0.24
C TRP A 49 7.79 -2.55 1.21
N MET A 50 6.79 -2.36 2.06
CA MET A 50 6.75 -3.00 3.36
C MET A 50 5.86 -4.25 3.27
N MET A 51 6.43 -5.42 3.55
CA MET A 51 5.74 -6.69 3.35
C MET A 51 6.00 -7.69 4.48
N LYS A 52 5.15 -8.74 4.54
CA LYS A 52 5.32 -9.83 5.52
C LYS A 52 6.62 -10.59 5.26
N LYS A 53 7.37 -10.95 6.31
CA LYS A 53 8.60 -11.77 6.22
C LYS A 53 8.38 -13.09 5.48
N ALA A 54 7.19 -13.68 5.58
CA ALA A 54 6.86 -14.93 4.89
C ALA A 54 7.06 -14.87 3.36
N LEU A 55 6.87 -13.68 2.74
CA LEU A 55 7.08 -13.48 1.30
C LEU A 55 8.53 -13.68 0.87
N ARG A 56 9.49 -13.58 1.79
CA ARG A 56 10.91 -13.87 1.53
C ARG A 56 11.16 -15.31 1.06
N LYS A 57 10.25 -16.23 1.44
CA LYS A 57 10.36 -17.66 1.10
C LYS A 57 9.71 -18.01 -0.25
N VAL A 58 9.00 -17.08 -0.88
CA VAL A 58 8.35 -17.31 -2.18
C VAL A 58 9.44 -17.33 -3.26
N PRO A 59 9.57 -18.43 -4.04
CA PRO A 59 10.57 -18.54 -5.09
C PRO A 59 10.49 -17.35 -6.07
N LEU A 60 11.63 -16.90 -6.56
CA LEU A 60 11.82 -15.74 -7.44
C LEU A 60 11.39 -14.40 -6.83
N VAL A 61 10.17 -14.32 -6.27
CA VAL A 61 9.63 -13.09 -5.64
C VAL A 61 10.46 -12.68 -4.42
N GLY A 62 10.73 -13.63 -3.51
CA GLY A 62 11.52 -13.35 -2.30
C GLY A 62 12.92 -12.85 -2.62
N ILE A 63 13.58 -13.47 -3.62
CA ILE A 63 14.91 -13.07 -4.08
C ILE A 63 14.86 -11.66 -4.70
N ALA A 64 13.95 -11.41 -5.63
CA ALA A 64 13.79 -10.11 -6.28
C ALA A 64 13.52 -8.99 -5.24
N CYS A 65 12.64 -9.25 -4.26
CA CYS A 65 12.35 -8.31 -3.19
C CYS A 65 13.55 -8.03 -2.28
N GLN A 66 14.43 -9.02 -2.05
CA GLN A 66 15.67 -8.83 -1.30
C GLN A 66 16.68 -7.97 -2.06
N TYR A 67 16.90 -8.24 -3.35
CA TYR A 67 17.76 -7.41 -4.20
C TYR A 67 17.24 -5.99 -4.37
N ALA A 68 15.92 -5.80 -4.38
CA ALA A 68 15.30 -4.48 -4.41
C ALA A 68 15.33 -3.77 -3.05
N HIS A 69 15.93 -4.35 -2.02
CA HIS A 69 16.02 -3.81 -0.66
C HIS A 69 14.65 -3.47 -0.05
N HIS A 70 13.62 -4.28 -0.36
CA HIS A 70 12.32 -4.13 0.25
C HIS A 70 12.32 -4.50 1.73
N ILE A 71 11.41 -3.94 2.51
CA ILE A 71 11.38 -4.06 3.96
C ILE A 71 10.49 -5.23 4.36
N PHE A 72 11.10 -6.27 4.89
CA PHE A 72 10.38 -7.44 5.42
C PHE A 72 10.11 -7.27 6.91
N VAL A 73 8.84 -7.16 7.28
CA VAL A 73 8.45 -7.06 8.69
C VAL A 73 8.37 -8.44 9.32
N ASP A 74 9.17 -8.62 10.36
CA ASP A 74 9.14 -9.79 11.24
C ASP A 74 8.33 -9.46 12.49
N LYS A 75 7.17 -10.11 12.63
CA LYS A 75 6.25 -9.91 13.77
C LYS A 75 6.48 -10.91 14.92
N SER A 76 7.58 -11.67 14.91
CA SER A 76 7.85 -12.70 15.91
C SER A 76 8.28 -12.15 17.28
N GLY A 77 8.42 -10.85 17.43
CA GLY A 77 8.72 -10.19 18.70
C GLY A 77 9.02 -8.71 18.55
N PRO A 78 8.96 -7.92 19.65
CA PRO A 78 9.17 -6.47 19.61
C PRO A 78 10.53 -6.06 19.04
N SER A 79 11.60 -6.76 19.41
CA SER A 79 12.96 -6.51 18.89
C SER A 79 13.08 -6.71 17.38
N LYS A 80 12.35 -7.68 16.82
CA LYS A 80 12.33 -7.94 15.37
C LYS A 80 11.53 -6.88 14.61
N ILE A 81 10.44 -6.40 15.20
CA ILE A 81 9.69 -5.26 14.66
C ILE A 81 10.58 -4.02 14.65
N ARG A 82 11.28 -3.76 15.75
CA ARG A 82 12.22 -2.63 15.86
C ARG A 82 13.31 -2.69 14.79
N ALA A 83 13.97 -3.83 14.62
CA ALA A 83 14.98 -4.02 13.56
C ALA A 83 14.42 -3.78 12.15
N SER A 84 13.15 -4.10 11.91
CA SER A 84 12.47 -3.80 10.64
C SER A 84 12.26 -2.29 10.43
N TYR A 85 12.02 -1.54 11.51
CA TYR A 85 11.88 -0.08 11.48
C TYR A 85 13.23 0.63 11.32
N ASP A 86 14.28 0.12 11.98
CA ASP A 86 15.64 0.66 11.82
C ASP A 86 16.10 0.50 10.37
N LYS A 87 15.84 -0.66 9.76
CA LYS A 87 16.09 -0.85 8.33
C LYS A 87 15.26 0.10 7.47
N ALA A 88 13.99 0.33 7.80
CA ALA A 88 13.18 1.31 7.08
C ALA A 88 13.77 2.71 7.16
N ARG A 89 14.28 3.12 8.32
CA ARG A 89 14.94 4.42 8.50
C ARG A 89 16.19 4.57 7.62
N GLU A 90 16.97 3.52 7.46
CA GLU A 90 18.15 3.52 6.59
C GLU A 90 17.77 3.64 5.10
N GLU A 91 16.70 2.96 4.68
CA GLU A 91 16.29 2.90 3.29
C GLU A 91 15.42 4.10 2.83
N LEU A 92 14.75 4.80 3.77
CA LEU A 92 13.82 5.90 3.45
C LEU A 92 14.52 7.27 3.53
N GLN A 93 15.61 7.41 2.81
CA GLN A 93 16.35 8.66 2.68
C GLN A 93 16.21 9.25 1.26
N GLU A 94 16.55 10.51 1.10
CA GLU A 94 16.65 11.19 -0.20
C GLU A 94 15.38 11.08 -1.09
N GLY A 95 14.21 11.22 -0.48
CA GLY A 95 12.93 11.12 -1.20
C GLY A 95 12.46 9.69 -1.49
N MET A 96 13.20 8.66 -1.03
CA MET A 96 12.74 7.28 -1.06
C MET A 96 11.52 7.14 -0.16
N SER A 97 10.44 6.59 -0.69
CA SER A 97 9.17 6.42 0.01
C SER A 97 8.93 4.96 0.39
N LEU A 98 7.90 4.71 1.19
CA LEU A 98 7.43 3.39 1.53
C LEU A 98 6.02 3.18 0.99
N VAL A 99 5.71 1.99 0.48
CA VAL A 99 4.34 1.60 0.13
C VAL A 99 3.91 0.42 0.99
N VAL A 100 2.72 0.53 1.55
CA VAL A 100 2.14 -0.48 2.44
C VAL A 100 0.67 -0.69 2.11
N PHE A 101 0.23 -1.94 2.14
CA PHE A 101 -1.18 -2.29 2.23
C PHE A 101 -1.53 -2.52 3.71
N PRO A 102 -2.17 -1.55 4.40
CA PRO A 102 -2.38 -1.64 5.85
C PRO A 102 -3.36 -2.75 6.26
N GLU A 103 -4.21 -3.20 5.37
CA GLU A 103 -5.06 -4.37 5.55
C GLU A 103 -4.25 -5.66 5.78
N GLY A 104 -3.07 -5.74 5.15
CA GLY A 104 -2.15 -6.86 5.27
C GLY A 104 -2.51 -8.10 4.44
N ALA A 105 -3.64 -8.11 3.77
CA ALA A 105 -4.06 -9.13 2.80
C ALA A 105 -5.06 -8.51 1.82
N ARG A 106 -5.21 -9.11 0.63
CA ARG A 106 -6.29 -8.78 -0.30
C ARG A 106 -7.61 -9.29 0.24
N THR A 107 -8.69 -8.56 0.03
CA THR A 107 -10.04 -9.02 0.36
C THR A 107 -10.57 -9.98 -0.71
N PHE A 108 -11.61 -10.75 -0.37
CA PHE A 108 -12.35 -11.59 -1.31
C PHE A 108 -13.56 -10.88 -1.94
N THR A 109 -13.91 -9.71 -1.43
CA THR A 109 -15.14 -8.97 -1.81
C THR A 109 -14.85 -7.66 -2.53
N GLY A 110 -13.60 -7.22 -2.56
CA GLY A 110 -13.23 -5.88 -3.06
C GLY A 110 -13.40 -4.75 -2.03
N HIS A 111 -14.16 -4.98 -0.95
CA HIS A 111 -14.33 -4.00 0.13
C HIS A 111 -13.09 -3.90 1.02
N MET A 112 -12.87 -2.73 1.63
CA MET A 112 -11.75 -2.53 2.57
C MET A 112 -11.99 -3.26 3.89
N GLY A 113 -10.91 -3.80 4.45
CA GLY A 113 -10.85 -4.34 5.80
C GLY A 113 -10.23 -3.38 6.81
N VAL A 114 -10.00 -3.87 8.01
CA VAL A 114 -9.37 -3.11 9.10
C VAL A 114 -7.94 -2.76 8.78
N PHE A 115 -7.56 -1.50 8.98
CA PHE A 115 -6.17 -1.05 8.88
C PHE A 115 -5.36 -1.44 10.11
N ARG A 116 -4.20 -2.03 9.87
CA ARG A 116 -3.22 -2.39 10.91
C ARG A 116 -2.29 -1.21 11.19
N ARG A 117 -1.98 -0.99 12.46
CA ARG A 117 -1.25 0.20 12.95
C ARG A 117 0.22 0.28 12.49
N GLY A 118 0.82 -0.83 12.01
CA GLY A 118 2.27 -0.92 11.77
C GLY A 118 2.86 0.13 10.83
N ALA A 119 2.18 0.46 9.71
CA ALA A 119 2.62 1.50 8.79
C ALA A 119 2.58 2.90 9.43
N PHE A 120 1.53 3.17 10.18
CA PHE A 120 1.32 4.46 10.85
C PHE A 120 2.27 4.66 12.05
N MET A 121 2.59 3.59 12.77
CA MET A 121 3.64 3.60 13.81
C MET A 121 5.02 3.92 13.23
N LEU A 122 5.34 3.38 12.06
CA LEU A 122 6.59 3.70 11.36
C LEU A 122 6.58 5.15 10.87
N ALA A 123 5.47 5.62 10.29
CA ALA A 123 5.32 7.01 9.86
C ALA A 123 5.49 7.98 11.05
N ASP A 124 4.88 7.66 12.20
CA ASP A 124 5.03 8.43 13.44
C ASP A 124 6.47 8.44 13.94
N GLU A 125 7.14 7.29 13.94
CA GLU A 125 8.53 7.20 14.41
C GLU A 125 9.49 8.01 13.53
N LEU A 126 9.30 7.99 12.22
CA LEU A 126 10.12 8.71 11.25
C LEU A 126 9.63 10.14 10.99
N GLN A 127 8.51 10.55 11.59
CA GLN A 127 7.83 11.83 11.37
C GLN A 127 7.60 12.12 9.88
N LEU A 128 7.17 11.08 9.14
CA LEU A 128 6.86 11.17 7.73
C LEU A 128 5.36 11.39 7.50
N PRO A 129 5.00 12.17 6.48
CA PRO A 129 3.61 12.28 6.05
C PRO A 129 3.12 10.94 5.50
N VAL A 130 1.87 10.60 5.83
CA VAL A 130 1.18 9.46 5.23
C VAL A 130 0.37 9.95 4.04
N CYS A 131 0.58 9.33 2.88
CA CYS A 131 -0.14 9.67 1.66
C CYS A 131 -1.09 8.52 1.28
N PRO A 132 -2.42 8.72 1.39
CA PRO A 132 -3.39 7.71 1.01
C PRO A 132 -3.47 7.55 -0.50
N LEU A 133 -3.61 6.31 -0.96
CA LEU A 133 -3.81 5.93 -2.36
C LEU A 133 -5.09 5.12 -2.49
N THR A 134 -6.01 5.55 -3.34
CA THR A 134 -7.16 4.70 -3.70
C THR A 134 -6.90 3.99 -5.01
N ILE A 135 -7.08 2.67 -5.00
CA ILE A 135 -7.01 1.81 -6.17
C ILE A 135 -8.42 1.34 -6.50
N ASN A 136 -8.84 1.55 -7.76
CA ASN A 136 -10.10 1.04 -8.29
C ASN A 136 -9.84 0.18 -9.53
N GLY A 137 -10.70 -0.82 -9.75
CA GLY A 137 -10.70 -1.70 -10.92
C GLY A 137 -9.77 -2.92 -10.82
N SER A 138 -8.88 -2.98 -9.85
CA SER A 138 -7.96 -4.11 -9.70
C SER A 138 -8.68 -5.40 -9.29
N PHE A 139 -9.75 -5.29 -8.50
CA PHE A 139 -10.62 -6.42 -8.17
C PHE A 139 -11.28 -6.98 -9.41
N ASP A 140 -11.82 -6.11 -10.26
CA ASP A 140 -12.50 -6.48 -11.51
C ASP A 140 -11.55 -7.10 -12.53
N VAL A 141 -10.29 -6.63 -12.58
CA VAL A 141 -9.26 -7.24 -13.45
C VAL A 141 -8.90 -8.65 -12.99
N LYS A 142 -8.67 -8.85 -11.69
CA LYS A 142 -8.34 -10.15 -11.13
C LYS A 142 -8.67 -10.21 -9.63
N PRO A 143 -9.89 -10.64 -9.26
CA PRO A 143 -10.27 -10.83 -7.87
C PRO A 143 -9.43 -11.91 -7.18
N ARG A 144 -9.41 -11.89 -5.84
CA ARG A 144 -8.85 -12.95 -5.02
C ARG A 144 -9.88 -14.08 -4.89
N MET A 145 -9.92 -14.98 -5.85
CA MET A 145 -10.79 -16.18 -5.80
C MET A 145 -9.93 -17.44 -5.92
N LYS A 146 -10.38 -18.53 -5.27
CA LYS A 146 -9.81 -19.87 -5.51
C LYS A 146 -10.13 -20.25 -6.96
N ASP A 147 -9.17 -20.84 -7.63
CA ASP A 147 -9.32 -21.41 -8.99
C ASP A 147 -9.65 -20.41 -10.11
N MET A 148 -9.55 -19.11 -9.87
CA MET A 148 -9.67 -18.11 -10.91
C MET A 148 -8.31 -17.70 -11.45
N TYR A 149 -7.99 -18.16 -12.68
CA TYR A 149 -6.73 -17.84 -13.37
C TYR A 149 -6.90 -16.79 -14.47
N TRP A 150 -8.11 -16.41 -14.80
CA TRP A 150 -8.45 -15.47 -15.86
C TRP A 150 -8.19 -14.03 -15.44
N ILE A 151 -7.81 -13.20 -16.41
CA ILE A 151 -7.65 -11.76 -16.28
C ILE A 151 -8.73 -11.13 -17.15
N PHE A 152 -9.54 -10.27 -16.54
CA PHE A 152 -10.59 -9.55 -17.24
C PHE A 152 -10.09 -8.18 -17.65
N TRP A 153 -10.51 -7.71 -18.81
CA TRP A 153 -10.20 -6.37 -19.25
C TRP A 153 -11.09 -5.36 -18.50
N HIS A 154 -10.48 -4.48 -17.70
CA HIS A 154 -11.16 -3.45 -16.93
C HIS A 154 -10.26 -2.26 -16.74
N PRO A 155 -10.79 -0.98 -16.78
CA PRO A 155 -10.01 0.20 -16.48
C PRO A 155 -9.49 0.22 -15.05
N LEU A 156 -8.27 0.71 -14.87
CA LEU A 156 -7.62 0.88 -13.58
C LEU A 156 -7.52 2.37 -13.25
N ARG A 157 -7.77 2.74 -11.99
CA ARG A 157 -7.58 4.09 -11.49
C ARG A 157 -6.72 4.08 -10.24
N LEU A 158 -5.75 4.99 -10.21
CA LEU A 158 -4.93 5.29 -9.04
C LEU A 158 -5.17 6.75 -8.66
N THR A 159 -5.80 6.97 -7.52
CA THR A 159 -5.99 8.31 -6.95
C THR A 159 -5.01 8.51 -5.81
N ILE A 160 -4.19 9.56 -5.91
CA ILE A 160 -3.24 9.99 -4.90
C ILE A 160 -3.89 11.13 -4.11
N HIS A 161 -4.21 10.89 -2.85
CA HIS A 161 -4.83 11.90 -2.00
C HIS A 161 -3.80 12.86 -1.41
N GLU A 162 -4.27 13.94 -0.81
CA GLU A 162 -3.40 14.87 -0.09
C GLU A 162 -2.67 14.17 1.06
N PRO A 163 -1.36 14.37 1.19
CA PRO A 163 -0.58 13.80 2.29
C PRO A 163 -1.01 14.33 3.64
N ILE A 164 -1.21 13.45 4.59
CA ILE A 164 -1.57 13.75 5.97
C ILE A 164 -0.29 13.99 6.75
N GLN A 165 -0.04 15.24 7.11
CA GLN A 165 1.14 15.62 7.87
C GLN A 165 1.06 15.10 9.31
N PRO A 166 2.21 14.78 9.95
CA PRO A 166 2.22 14.46 11.38
C PRO A 166 1.79 15.68 12.21
N ILE A 167 0.94 15.46 13.22
CA ILE A 167 0.48 16.49 14.16
C ILE A 167 1.26 16.50 15.47
N GLY A 168 2.29 15.70 15.56
CA GLY A 168 3.11 15.45 16.74
C GLY A 168 3.64 14.02 16.71
N LYS A 169 3.95 13.44 17.86
CA LYS A 169 4.43 12.07 17.99
C LYS A 169 3.60 11.28 19.00
N GLY A 170 3.33 10.03 18.70
CA GLY A 170 2.65 9.10 19.59
C GLY A 170 1.24 8.70 19.15
N ALA A 171 0.45 8.22 20.11
CA ALA A 171 -0.82 7.54 19.84
C ALA A 171 -1.86 8.40 19.10
N GLU A 172 -1.89 9.70 19.38
CA GLU A 172 -2.82 10.64 18.75
C GLU A 172 -2.48 10.83 17.27
N ASN A 173 -1.21 11.06 16.94
CA ASN A 173 -0.75 11.18 15.56
C ASN A 173 -1.00 9.90 14.77
N ILE A 174 -0.68 8.74 15.33
CA ILE A 174 -0.93 7.43 14.71
C ILE A 174 -2.42 7.25 14.41
N LYS A 175 -3.30 7.57 15.36
CA LYS A 175 -4.75 7.50 15.18
C LYS A 175 -5.24 8.47 14.11
N ASN A 176 -4.78 9.73 14.16
CA ASN A 176 -5.14 10.75 13.19
C ASN A 176 -4.77 10.34 11.75
N GLN A 177 -3.52 9.95 11.54
CA GLN A 177 -3.05 9.52 10.22
C GLN A 177 -3.81 8.27 9.74
N MET A 178 -4.07 7.29 10.62
CA MET A 178 -4.79 6.07 10.27
C MET A 178 -6.24 6.33 9.88
N THR A 179 -6.99 7.10 10.70
CA THR A 179 -8.40 7.41 10.43
C THR A 179 -8.55 8.24 9.17
N LYS A 180 -7.79 9.33 9.04
CA LYS A 180 -7.86 10.18 7.83
C LYS A 180 -7.46 9.42 6.56
N SER A 181 -6.50 8.50 6.65
CA SER A 181 -6.13 7.67 5.50
C SER A 181 -7.26 6.71 5.12
N TYR A 182 -7.91 6.09 6.09
CA TYR A 182 -9.04 5.21 5.85
C TYR A 182 -10.18 5.96 5.16
N ASP A 183 -10.56 7.12 5.70
CA ASP A 183 -11.65 7.94 5.19
C ASP A 183 -11.35 8.44 3.76
N ALA A 184 -10.11 8.92 3.51
CA ALA A 184 -9.69 9.36 2.19
C ALA A 184 -9.76 8.23 1.16
N ILE A 185 -9.25 7.04 1.49
CA ILE A 185 -9.28 5.89 0.58
C ILE A 185 -10.73 5.45 0.34
N MET A 186 -11.55 5.36 1.39
CA MET A 186 -12.96 4.99 1.30
C MET A 186 -13.73 5.95 0.38
N SER A 187 -13.52 7.25 0.53
CA SER A 187 -14.18 8.27 -0.30
C SER A 187 -13.78 8.20 -1.79
N GLY A 188 -12.59 7.69 -2.08
CA GLY A 188 -12.10 7.53 -3.46
C GLY A 188 -12.54 6.23 -4.14
N LEU A 189 -13.11 5.26 -3.39
CA LEU A 189 -13.61 4.01 -3.95
C LEU A 189 -14.90 4.26 -4.75
N VAL A 190 -15.10 3.45 -5.80
CA VAL A 190 -16.38 3.43 -6.49
C VAL A 190 -17.49 2.91 -5.54
N PRO A 191 -18.75 3.37 -5.69
CA PRO A 191 -19.83 3.05 -4.74
C PRO A 191 -19.99 1.55 -4.46
N GLU A 192 -19.76 0.70 -5.44
CA GLU A 192 -19.83 -0.75 -5.34
C GLU A 192 -18.88 -1.32 -4.26
N TYR A 193 -17.70 -0.72 -4.08
CA TYR A 193 -16.68 -1.17 -3.11
C TYR A 193 -16.59 -0.30 -1.86
N GLN A 194 -17.48 0.68 -1.69
CA GLN A 194 -17.67 1.42 -0.45
C GLN A 194 -18.38 0.55 0.57
N GLY A 195 -17.62 -0.07 1.44
CA GLY A 195 -18.11 -0.98 2.45
C GLY A 195 -16.96 -1.50 3.31
N PHE A 196 -17.28 -2.35 4.26
CA PHE A 196 -16.32 -2.88 5.22
C PHE A 196 -16.41 -4.39 5.33
N VAL A 197 -15.28 -5.02 5.47
CA VAL A 197 -15.15 -6.46 5.74
C VAL A 197 -14.32 -6.64 7.02
N GLU A 198 -14.88 -7.32 8.04
CA GLU A 198 -14.18 -7.53 9.31
C GLU A 198 -12.98 -8.46 9.16
N ASN A 199 -13.13 -9.49 8.37
CA ASN A 199 -12.09 -10.48 8.15
C ASN A 199 -11.73 -10.61 6.66
N PRO A 200 -10.59 -10.07 6.22
CA PRO A 200 -10.17 -10.13 4.82
C PRO A 200 -9.87 -11.56 4.32
N ASP A 201 -9.83 -12.55 5.20
CA ASP A 201 -9.59 -13.96 4.86
C ASP A 201 -10.92 -14.77 4.70
N GLN A 202 -12.07 -14.11 4.81
CA GLN A 202 -13.41 -14.68 4.56
C GLN A 202 -14.00 -14.17 3.24
#